data_7e9df980cc54c95820a97d522dc3d085
#
_entry.id   7e9df980cc54c95820a97d522dc3d085
#
_cell.length_a   1.000
_cell.length_b   1.000
_cell.length_c   1.000
_cell.angle_alpha   90.00
_cell.angle_beta   90.00
_cell.angle_gamma   90.00
#
_symmetry.space_group_name_H-M   'P 1'
#
loop_
_entity.id
_entity.type
_entity.pdbx_description
1 polymer ?
#
loop_
_entity_poly.entity_id
_entity_poly.type
_entity_poly.pdbx_seq_one_letter_code
_entity_poly.pdbx_strand_id
1 'polypeptide(L)'
;MIRYKIGLALSGGSIKGFAHLGVLQYMDEIGLKPDIIAGTSAGAIMGAFYADGYSPKEIFEIFSSVGFRGMTSLLPKRGGMFSTKNFMERLKTYLHHQNIEELPIPLRIVATDLDNGCQHVFSEGALAERIMASCSVPVLFQPVVIDRVSYVDGGLFRNFPVTVIREECDKVIGVNLGPETFRRYKKTIRGVAERSWQLVFRQNTRIDKEVCDLLLETFKVTKYGMFEVSSAAEIMALGYRMAQRSGMEHFLPIQLPTE
;
A
#
# COMPACT_ATOMS: atom_id res chain seq x y z
N MET A 1 5.35 -24.01 -5.68
CA MET A 1 6.63 -24.27 -4.96
C MET A 1 6.91 -23.03 -4.12
N ILE A 2 7.03 -23.18 -2.79
CA ILE A 2 7.35 -22.08 -1.87
C ILE A 2 8.73 -21.53 -2.22
N ARG A 3 8.80 -20.22 -2.50
CA ARG A 3 10.02 -19.52 -2.93
C ARG A 3 10.57 -18.60 -1.85
N TYR A 4 9.68 -18.07 -1.00
CA TYR A 4 9.98 -17.06 0.01
C TYR A 4 9.59 -17.56 1.40
N LYS A 5 10.38 -17.24 2.42
CA LYS A 5 10.05 -17.58 3.81
C LYS A 5 8.98 -16.63 4.35
N ILE A 6 9.20 -15.33 4.23
CA ILE A 6 8.34 -14.28 4.76
C ILE A 6 7.86 -13.35 3.65
N GLY A 7 6.56 -13.36 3.41
CA GLY A 7 5.88 -12.36 2.58
C GLY A 7 5.27 -11.24 3.43
N LEU A 8 5.27 -10.01 2.89
CA LEU A 8 4.61 -8.86 3.52
C LEU A 8 3.55 -8.28 2.58
N ALA A 9 2.30 -8.26 3.01
CA ALA A 9 1.20 -7.67 2.27
C ALA A 9 0.74 -6.35 2.90
N LEU A 10 0.79 -5.25 2.12
CA LEU A 10 0.46 -3.89 2.55
C LEU A 10 -0.79 -3.38 1.84
N SER A 11 -1.86 -3.14 2.59
CA SER A 11 -3.12 -2.68 2.02
C SER A 11 -3.09 -1.24 1.55
N GLY A 12 -4.04 -0.88 0.67
CA GLY A 12 -4.38 0.51 0.41
C GLY A 12 -4.94 1.20 1.66
N GLY A 13 -4.85 2.53 1.69
CA GLY A 13 -5.33 3.28 2.86
C GLY A 13 -5.13 4.79 2.81
N SER A 14 -4.66 5.34 1.68
CA SER A 14 -4.35 6.77 1.54
C SER A 14 -3.35 7.22 2.63
N ILE A 15 -3.60 8.33 3.33
CA ILE A 15 -2.72 8.86 4.40
C ILE A 15 -2.43 7.85 5.51
N LYS A 16 -3.32 6.90 5.75
CA LYS A 16 -3.10 5.83 6.74
C LYS A 16 -1.89 4.95 6.41
N GLY A 17 -1.41 4.99 5.16
CA GLY A 17 -0.18 4.34 4.71
C GLY A 17 1.03 4.62 5.59
N PHE A 18 1.08 5.76 6.29
CA PHE A 18 2.12 6.01 7.30
C PHE A 18 2.16 4.97 8.43
N ALA A 19 1.07 4.25 8.70
CA ALA A 19 1.09 3.15 9.65
C ALA A 19 1.94 1.95 9.16
N HIS A 20 2.03 1.73 7.84
CA HIS A 20 2.94 0.73 7.28
C HIS A 20 4.39 1.03 7.66
N LEU A 21 4.79 2.33 7.64
CA LEU A 21 6.15 2.72 8.03
C LEU A 21 6.45 2.39 9.50
N GLY A 22 5.46 2.57 10.38
CA GLY A 22 5.61 2.16 11.78
C GLY A 22 5.78 0.66 11.95
N VAL A 23 5.07 -0.15 11.15
CA VAL A 23 5.25 -1.60 11.14
C VAL A 23 6.63 -1.97 10.61
N LEU A 24 7.05 -1.40 9.48
CA LEU A 24 8.36 -1.64 8.88
C LEU A 24 9.49 -1.23 9.82
N GLN A 25 9.34 -0.11 10.55
CA GLN A 25 10.32 0.32 11.54
C GLN A 25 10.50 -0.73 12.64
N TYR A 26 9.40 -1.26 13.19
CA TYR A 26 9.50 -2.31 14.20
C TYR A 26 10.10 -3.60 13.64
N MET A 27 9.75 -3.98 12.41
CA MET A 27 10.36 -5.12 11.72
C MET A 27 11.87 -4.96 11.59
N ASP A 28 12.35 -3.77 11.20
CA ASP A 28 13.79 -3.47 11.11
C ASP A 28 14.47 -3.58 12.47
N GLU A 29 13.87 -3.04 13.52
CA GLU A 29 14.42 -3.06 14.89
C GLU A 29 14.58 -4.49 15.44
N ILE A 30 13.67 -5.40 15.13
CA ILE A 30 13.77 -6.81 15.54
C ILE A 30 14.53 -7.68 14.55
N GLY A 31 15.02 -7.13 13.42
CA GLY A 31 15.76 -7.86 12.40
C GLY A 31 14.89 -8.75 11.51
N LEU A 32 13.58 -8.55 11.47
CA LEU A 32 12.66 -9.29 10.60
C LEU A 32 12.54 -8.61 9.24
N LYS A 33 13.07 -9.25 8.20
CA LYS A 33 13.03 -8.74 6.81
C LYS A 33 12.06 -9.57 5.97
N PRO A 34 11.19 -8.94 5.17
CA PRO A 34 10.38 -9.65 4.19
C PRO A 34 11.23 -10.06 2.99
N ASP A 35 10.99 -11.27 2.47
CA ASP A 35 11.64 -11.76 1.24
C ASP A 35 10.90 -11.29 -0.02
N ILE A 36 9.62 -10.93 0.10
CA ILE A 36 8.79 -10.37 -0.97
C ILE A 36 7.73 -9.44 -0.36
N ILE A 37 7.37 -8.40 -1.09
CA ILE A 37 6.32 -7.45 -0.69
C ILE A 37 5.21 -7.43 -1.75
N ALA A 38 3.94 -7.40 -1.30
CA ALA A 38 2.80 -7.07 -2.15
C ALA A 38 2.12 -5.81 -1.62
N GLY A 39 1.83 -4.86 -2.50
CA GLY A 39 1.23 -3.59 -2.11
C GLY A 39 0.11 -3.13 -3.03
N THR A 40 -0.89 -2.46 -2.43
CA THR A 40 -1.98 -1.77 -3.15
C THR A 40 -2.00 -0.31 -2.74
N SER A 41 -2.08 0.62 -3.70
CA SER A 41 -2.22 2.07 -3.44
C SER A 41 -1.15 2.59 -2.46
N ALA A 42 -1.52 3.11 -1.30
CA ALA A 42 -0.56 3.55 -0.29
C ALA A 42 0.43 2.44 0.11
N GLY A 43 -0.03 1.18 0.17
CA GLY A 43 0.83 0.03 0.43
C GLY A 43 1.84 -0.22 -0.70
N ALA A 44 1.47 0.06 -1.96
CA ALA A 44 2.38 -0.02 -3.09
C ALA A 44 3.48 1.05 -3.01
N ILE A 45 3.14 2.29 -2.60
CA ILE A 45 4.13 3.36 -2.38
C ILE A 45 5.12 2.96 -1.28
N MET A 46 4.59 2.65 -0.08
CA MET A 46 5.45 2.38 1.08
C MET A 46 6.29 1.12 0.88
N GLY A 47 5.69 0.07 0.27
CA GLY A 47 6.39 -1.16 -0.08
C GLY A 47 7.46 -0.96 -1.13
N ALA A 48 7.21 -0.14 -2.16
CA ALA A 48 8.17 0.15 -3.21
C ALA A 48 9.41 0.89 -2.68
N PHE A 49 9.22 1.96 -1.90
CA PHE A 49 10.34 2.70 -1.32
C PHE A 49 11.16 1.83 -0.33
N TYR A 50 10.48 1.02 0.47
CA TYR A 50 11.18 0.09 1.36
C TYR A 50 11.95 -0.98 0.58
N ALA A 51 11.34 -1.55 -0.47
CA ALA A 51 12.00 -2.51 -1.36
C ALA A 51 13.18 -1.90 -2.14
N ASP A 52 13.12 -0.58 -2.39
CA ASP A 52 14.16 0.22 -3.06
C ASP A 52 15.33 0.58 -2.13
N GLY A 53 15.26 0.19 -0.85
CA GLY A 53 16.34 0.34 0.14
C GLY A 53 16.20 1.52 1.10
N TYR A 54 15.13 2.30 1.04
CA TYR A 54 14.87 3.37 2.00
C TYR A 54 14.48 2.83 3.37
N SER A 55 14.99 3.44 4.43
CA SER A 55 14.50 3.21 5.77
C SER A 55 13.08 3.80 5.96
N PRO A 56 12.27 3.27 6.87
CA PRO A 56 10.95 3.81 7.18
C PRO A 56 10.97 5.30 7.58
N LYS A 57 12.05 5.76 8.20
CA LYS A 57 12.24 7.17 8.56
C LYS A 57 12.45 8.05 7.33
N GLU A 58 13.31 7.66 6.41
CA GLU A 58 13.54 8.40 5.16
C GLU A 58 12.25 8.49 4.32
N ILE A 59 11.50 7.37 4.21
CA ILE A 59 10.20 7.37 3.55
C ILE A 59 9.24 8.35 4.22
N PHE A 60 9.21 8.37 5.55
CA PHE A 60 8.39 9.32 6.30
C PHE A 60 8.77 10.76 6.00
N GLU A 61 10.05 11.11 5.98
CA GLU A 61 10.55 12.46 5.69
C GLU A 61 10.15 12.90 4.26
N ILE A 62 10.29 12.02 3.27
CA ILE A 62 9.88 12.29 1.88
C ILE A 62 8.39 12.63 1.79
N PHE A 63 7.52 11.80 2.37
CA PHE A 63 6.07 11.93 2.16
C PHE A 63 5.38 12.86 3.16
N SER A 64 5.93 13.11 4.34
CA SER A 64 5.38 14.06 5.31
C SER A 64 5.68 15.51 4.96
N SER A 65 6.81 15.78 4.30
CA SER A 65 7.21 17.13 3.86
C SER A 65 6.41 17.62 2.64
N VAL A 66 5.91 16.69 1.81
CA VAL A 66 5.19 17.00 0.58
C VAL A 66 3.70 16.89 0.81
N GLY A 67 3.03 18.01 1.06
CA GLY A 67 1.56 18.03 1.16
C GLY A 67 0.90 17.59 -0.16
N PHE A 68 -0.30 16.99 -0.08
CA PHE A 68 -1.10 16.53 -1.24
C PHE A 68 -1.22 17.57 -2.37
N ARG A 69 -1.32 18.86 -2.03
CA ARG A 69 -1.36 19.97 -3.01
C ARG A 69 -0.08 20.13 -3.83
N GLY A 70 1.07 19.70 -3.30
CA GLY A 70 2.34 19.71 -4.04
C GLY A 70 2.52 18.54 -5.00
N MET A 71 1.67 17.52 -4.89
CA MET A 71 1.75 16.29 -5.69
C MET A 71 0.81 16.29 -6.90
N THR A 72 -0.19 17.18 -6.95
CA THR A 72 -1.27 17.13 -7.94
C THR A 72 -1.54 18.47 -8.58
N SER A 73 -1.93 18.49 -9.87
CA SER A 73 -2.47 19.64 -10.57
C SER A 73 -3.92 19.40 -10.97
N LEU A 74 -4.77 20.44 -10.88
CA LEU A 74 -6.17 20.36 -11.31
C LEU A 74 -6.25 20.27 -12.84
N LEU A 75 -6.86 19.21 -13.35
CA LEU A 75 -7.14 19.02 -14.78
C LEU A 75 -8.53 18.38 -14.97
N PRO A 76 -9.64 19.15 -14.88
CA PRO A 76 -11.00 18.60 -14.81
C PRO A 76 -11.56 18.01 -16.12
N LYS A 77 -10.74 17.82 -17.17
CA LYS A 77 -11.25 17.48 -18.52
C LYS A 77 -10.95 16.06 -19.05
N ARG A 78 -10.27 15.17 -18.28
CA ARG A 78 -9.83 13.86 -18.82
C ARG A 78 -9.99 12.69 -17.84
N GLY A 79 -11.19 12.46 -17.32
CA GLY A 79 -11.47 11.26 -16.52
C GLY A 79 -11.03 11.30 -15.05
N GLY A 80 -10.54 12.46 -14.55
CA GLY A 80 -10.20 12.66 -13.14
C GLY A 80 -10.03 14.14 -12.83
N MET A 81 -10.17 14.51 -11.52
CA MET A 81 -10.01 15.90 -11.07
C MET A 81 -8.55 16.33 -11.01
N PHE A 82 -7.64 15.39 -10.80
CA PHE A 82 -6.21 15.67 -10.63
C PHE A 82 -5.36 14.89 -11.62
N SER A 83 -4.28 15.53 -12.10
CA SER A 83 -3.26 14.88 -12.92
C SER A 83 -2.32 14.05 -12.05
N THR A 84 -1.98 12.85 -12.52
CA THR A 84 -0.99 11.95 -11.92
C THR A 84 0.45 12.31 -12.29
N LYS A 85 0.64 13.17 -13.32
CA LYS A 85 1.95 13.43 -13.93
C LYS A 85 2.97 13.99 -12.93
N ASN A 86 2.60 15.00 -12.15
CA ASN A 86 3.54 15.63 -11.21
C ASN A 86 3.97 14.66 -10.11
N PHE A 87 3.06 13.81 -9.65
CA PHE A 87 3.38 12.82 -8.64
C PHE A 87 4.30 11.73 -9.20
N MET A 88 4.02 11.25 -10.40
CA MET A 88 4.86 10.29 -11.10
C MET A 88 6.29 10.82 -11.35
N GLU A 89 6.44 12.06 -11.81
CA GLU A 89 7.76 12.67 -11.99
C GLU A 89 8.52 12.79 -10.66
N ARG A 90 7.82 13.12 -9.58
CA ARG A 90 8.44 13.11 -8.25
C ARG A 90 8.88 11.72 -7.80
N LEU A 91 8.07 10.70 -8.00
CA LEU A 91 8.49 9.33 -7.69
C LEU A 91 9.78 8.98 -8.40
N LYS A 92 9.90 9.32 -9.70
CA LYS A 92 11.14 9.10 -10.49
C LYS A 92 12.36 9.82 -9.91
N THR A 93 12.20 10.97 -9.25
CA THR A 93 13.35 11.71 -8.66
C THR A 93 13.84 11.11 -7.35
N TYR A 94 12.99 10.37 -6.65
CA TYR A 94 13.37 9.74 -5.37
C TYR A 94 13.79 8.28 -5.52
N LEU A 95 13.15 7.51 -6.41
CA LEU A 95 13.45 6.09 -6.58
C LEU A 95 14.86 5.87 -7.13
N HIS A 96 15.61 4.96 -6.50
CA HIS A 96 16.96 4.56 -6.91
C HIS A 96 16.91 3.65 -8.14
N HIS A 97 15.92 2.72 -8.21
CA HIS A 97 15.71 1.81 -9.31
C HIS A 97 14.56 2.29 -10.20
N GLN A 98 14.69 2.07 -11.51
CA GLN A 98 13.69 2.51 -12.48
C GLN A 98 12.61 1.46 -12.73
N ASN A 99 12.92 0.19 -12.56
CA ASN A 99 12.04 -0.93 -12.85
C ASN A 99 11.80 -1.80 -11.60
N ILE A 100 10.64 -2.46 -11.53
CA ILE A 100 10.27 -3.31 -10.39
C ILE A 100 11.24 -4.48 -10.20
N GLU A 101 11.65 -5.11 -11.29
CA GLU A 101 12.54 -6.26 -11.32
C GLU A 101 13.99 -5.96 -10.87
N GLU A 102 14.34 -4.68 -10.77
CA GLU A 102 15.66 -4.23 -10.29
C GLU A 102 15.71 -4.10 -8.76
N LEU A 103 14.56 -4.13 -8.09
CA LEU A 103 14.46 -3.89 -6.64
C LEU A 103 15.17 -4.99 -5.84
N PRO A 104 15.92 -4.62 -4.78
CA PRO A 104 16.55 -5.57 -3.84
C PRO A 104 15.57 -6.57 -3.20
N ILE A 105 14.34 -6.12 -2.90
CA ILE A 105 13.27 -6.99 -2.42
C ILE A 105 12.21 -7.11 -3.53
N PRO A 106 11.88 -8.33 -4.01
CA PRO A 106 10.82 -8.55 -4.96
C PRO A 106 9.50 -7.89 -4.57
N LEU A 107 8.88 -7.21 -5.54
CA LEU A 107 7.65 -6.44 -5.31
C LEU A 107 6.53 -6.89 -6.25
N ARG A 108 5.30 -6.93 -5.72
CA ARG A 108 4.07 -7.09 -6.48
C ARG A 108 3.19 -5.85 -6.25
N ILE A 109 2.88 -5.13 -7.31
CA ILE A 109 2.01 -3.94 -7.27
C ILE A 109 0.66 -4.28 -7.86
N VAL A 110 -0.40 -4.12 -7.08
CA VAL A 110 -1.76 -4.41 -7.53
C VAL A 110 -2.43 -3.16 -8.08
N ALA A 111 -2.96 -3.26 -9.29
CA ALA A 111 -3.81 -2.28 -9.92
C ALA A 111 -5.10 -2.93 -10.42
N THR A 112 -6.03 -2.10 -10.88
CA THR A 112 -7.24 -2.54 -11.56
C THR A 112 -7.13 -2.21 -13.04
N ASP A 113 -7.20 -3.22 -13.89
CA ASP A 113 -7.41 -3.06 -15.32
C ASP A 113 -8.86 -2.62 -15.54
N LEU A 114 -9.05 -1.34 -15.89
CA LEU A 114 -10.37 -0.75 -16.03
C LEU A 114 -11.06 -1.18 -17.32
N ASP A 115 -10.30 -1.48 -18.38
CA ASP A 115 -10.84 -1.83 -19.68
C ASP A 115 -11.37 -3.27 -19.68
N ASN A 116 -10.68 -4.20 -18.99
CA ASN A 116 -11.09 -5.61 -18.89
C ASN A 116 -11.87 -5.92 -17.60
N GLY A 117 -11.95 -4.99 -16.64
CA GLY A 117 -12.69 -5.16 -15.39
C GLY A 117 -12.13 -6.26 -14.49
N CYS A 118 -10.79 -6.33 -14.34
CA CYS A 118 -10.13 -7.34 -13.54
C CYS A 118 -8.94 -6.78 -12.71
N GLN A 119 -8.49 -7.58 -11.75
CA GLN A 119 -7.25 -7.32 -11.05
C GLN A 119 -6.06 -7.52 -11.99
N HIS A 120 -5.07 -6.63 -11.88
CA HIS A 120 -3.77 -6.79 -12.52
C HIS A 120 -2.65 -6.70 -11.48
N VAL A 121 -1.63 -7.54 -11.60
CA VAL A 121 -0.47 -7.58 -10.70
C VAL A 121 0.79 -7.32 -11.51
N PHE A 122 1.43 -6.18 -11.26
CA PHE A 122 2.72 -5.86 -11.85
C PHE A 122 3.85 -6.47 -11.02
N SER A 123 4.76 -7.16 -11.68
CA SER A 123 6.02 -7.70 -11.13
C SER A 123 7.26 -7.21 -11.87
N GLU A 124 7.05 -6.40 -12.93
CA GLU A 124 8.10 -5.86 -13.81
C GLU A 124 7.67 -4.54 -14.44
N GLY A 125 8.64 -3.84 -15.04
CA GLY A 125 8.46 -2.60 -15.78
C GLY A 125 8.58 -1.35 -14.91
N ALA A 126 8.34 -0.18 -15.52
CA ALA A 126 8.65 1.14 -14.96
C ALA A 126 7.99 1.37 -13.59
N LEU A 127 8.77 1.37 -12.51
CA LEU A 127 8.33 1.36 -11.12
C LEU A 127 7.39 2.53 -10.79
N ALA A 128 7.78 3.76 -11.10
CA ALA A 128 6.97 4.94 -10.82
C ALA A 128 5.60 4.91 -11.50
N GLU A 129 5.54 4.39 -12.72
CA GLU A 129 4.30 4.31 -13.49
C GLU A 129 3.35 3.25 -12.90
N ARG A 130 3.87 2.08 -12.48
CA ARG A 130 3.09 1.02 -11.85
C ARG A 130 2.58 1.42 -10.46
N ILE A 131 3.40 2.15 -9.68
CA ILE A 131 2.94 2.77 -8.43
C ILE A 131 1.77 3.73 -8.71
N MET A 132 1.91 4.59 -9.73
CA MET A 132 0.83 5.52 -10.08
C MET A 132 -0.44 4.82 -10.54
N ALA A 133 -0.34 3.75 -11.33
CA ALA A 133 -1.49 2.93 -11.72
C ALA A 133 -2.24 2.41 -10.49
N SER A 134 -1.50 1.86 -9.51
CA SER A 134 -2.04 1.37 -8.25
C SER A 134 -2.67 2.45 -7.36
N CYS A 135 -2.26 3.71 -7.52
CA CYS A 135 -2.71 4.85 -6.70
C CYS A 135 -3.76 5.73 -7.38
N SER A 136 -4.13 5.44 -8.61
CA SER A 136 -5.07 6.26 -9.39
C SER A 136 -6.51 6.00 -8.99
N VAL A 137 -6.91 6.51 -7.80
CA VAL A 137 -8.28 6.41 -7.29
C VAL A 137 -9.24 7.04 -8.29
N PRO A 138 -10.20 6.29 -8.85
CA PRO A 138 -11.15 6.78 -9.82
C PRO A 138 -11.90 8.03 -9.35
N VAL A 139 -12.26 8.91 -10.29
CA VAL A 139 -12.85 10.24 -10.06
C VAL A 139 -11.84 11.26 -9.50
N LEU A 140 -10.96 10.87 -8.59
CA LEU A 140 -9.94 11.77 -8.05
C LEU A 140 -8.76 11.93 -9.03
N PHE A 141 -8.22 10.83 -9.51
CA PHE A 141 -7.10 10.81 -10.44
C PHE A 141 -7.49 10.30 -11.82
N GLN A 142 -6.74 10.74 -12.82
CA GLN A 142 -6.85 10.17 -14.16
C GLN A 142 -6.33 8.74 -14.16
N PRO A 143 -6.93 7.81 -14.94
CA PRO A 143 -6.35 6.51 -15.20
C PRO A 143 -4.93 6.63 -15.78
N VAL A 144 -4.06 5.70 -15.42
CA VAL A 144 -2.73 5.56 -16.03
C VAL A 144 -2.85 4.57 -17.19
N VAL A 145 -2.41 4.98 -18.38
CA VAL A 145 -2.45 4.12 -19.57
C VAL A 145 -1.08 3.46 -19.77
N ILE A 146 -1.04 2.14 -19.70
CA ILE A 146 0.14 1.31 -19.91
C ILE A 146 -0.19 0.32 -21.01
N ASP A 147 0.59 0.26 -22.07
CA ASP A 147 0.41 -0.65 -23.21
C ASP A 147 -1.04 -0.65 -23.77
N ARG A 148 -1.64 0.54 -23.87
CA ARG A 148 -3.02 0.81 -24.32
C ARG A 148 -4.13 0.33 -23.36
N VAL A 149 -3.79 -0.14 -22.17
CA VAL A 149 -4.75 -0.52 -21.13
C VAL A 149 -4.82 0.58 -20.07
N SER A 150 -6.02 0.93 -19.63
CA SER A 150 -6.27 1.95 -18.61
C SER A 150 -6.26 1.33 -17.22
N TYR A 151 -5.37 1.77 -16.35
CA TYR A 151 -5.28 1.27 -14.98
C TYR A 151 -5.74 2.31 -13.97
N VAL A 152 -6.42 1.83 -12.93
CA VAL A 152 -6.84 2.60 -11.77
C VAL A 152 -6.47 1.88 -10.47
N ASP A 153 -6.78 2.50 -9.32
CA ASP A 153 -6.41 1.99 -8.00
C ASP A 153 -6.80 0.52 -7.81
N GLY A 154 -5.83 -0.28 -7.37
CA GLY A 154 -6.00 -1.71 -7.16
C GLY A 154 -7.03 -2.06 -6.08
N GLY A 155 -7.35 -1.11 -5.21
CA GLY A 155 -8.34 -1.28 -4.15
C GLY A 155 -9.75 -1.62 -4.64
N LEU A 156 -10.08 -1.40 -5.92
CA LEU A 156 -11.36 -1.84 -6.48
C LEU A 156 -11.54 -3.36 -6.45
N PHE A 157 -10.49 -4.11 -6.76
CA PHE A 157 -10.54 -5.58 -6.81
C PHE A 157 -9.76 -6.24 -5.67
N ARG A 158 -8.64 -5.64 -5.22
CA ARG A 158 -7.77 -6.22 -4.20
C ARG A 158 -7.10 -5.15 -3.35
N ASN A 159 -7.81 -4.66 -2.33
CA ASN A 159 -7.25 -3.62 -1.45
C ASN A 159 -6.20 -4.16 -0.48
N PHE A 160 -6.25 -5.45 -0.14
CA PHE A 160 -5.32 -6.12 0.78
C PHE A 160 -4.74 -7.35 0.09
N PRO A 161 -3.50 -7.28 -0.48
CA PRO A 161 -3.04 -8.23 -1.49
C PRO A 161 -2.30 -9.47 -0.92
N VAL A 162 -2.81 -10.13 0.13
CA VAL A 162 -2.19 -11.34 0.71
C VAL A 162 -2.20 -12.49 -0.29
N THR A 163 -3.34 -12.74 -0.94
CA THR A 163 -3.48 -13.84 -1.91
C THR A 163 -2.57 -13.71 -3.12
N VAL A 164 -2.06 -12.50 -3.40
CA VAL A 164 -1.14 -12.25 -4.51
C VAL A 164 0.21 -12.97 -4.33
N ILE A 165 0.63 -13.13 -3.08
CA ILE A 165 1.93 -13.75 -2.74
C ILE A 165 1.78 -15.02 -1.88
N ARG A 166 0.55 -15.39 -1.47
CA ARG A 166 0.32 -16.49 -0.53
C ARG A 166 0.95 -17.82 -0.96
N GLU A 167 0.78 -18.18 -2.21
CA GLU A 167 1.27 -19.47 -2.74
C GLU A 167 2.80 -19.51 -2.94
N GLU A 168 3.43 -18.34 -2.99
CA GLU A 168 4.89 -18.20 -3.12
C GLU A 168 5.61 -18.17 -1.76
N CYS A 169 4.87 -17.98 -0.63
CA CYS A 169 5.43 -17.76 0.70
C CYS A 169 5.11 -18.89 1.68
N ASP A 170 6.07 -19.19 2.57
CA ASP A 170 5.81 -20.06 3.72
C ASP A 170 4.87 -19.35 4.71
N LYS A 171 5.20 -18.11 5.07
CA LYS A 171 4.41 -17.26 5.97
C LYS A 171 4.13 -15.91 5.32
N VAL A 172 2.93 -15.36 5.56
CA VAL A 172 2.56 -14.01 5.14
C VAL A 172 2.11 -13.16 6.31
N ILE A 173 2.79 -12.04 6.51
CA ILE A 173 2.40 -10.98 7.43
C ILE A 173 1.59 -9.96 6.63
N GLY A 174 0.38 -9.66 7.07
CA GLY A 174 -0.49 -8.70 6.40
C GLY A 174 -0.80 -7.49 7.27
N VAL A 175 -0.68 -6.29 6.69
CA VAL A 175 -1.04 -5.03 7.35
C VAL A 175 -2.25 -4.42 6.66
N ASN A 176 -3.43 -4.50 7.31
CA ASN A 176 -4.67 -3.97 6.76
C ASN A 176 -5.08 -2.65 7.44
N LEU A 177 -5.15 -1.58 6.67
CA LEU A 177 -5.53 -0.24 7.11
C LEU A 177 -7.00 0.11 6.84
N GLY A 178 -7.77 -0.85 6.34
CA GLY A 178 -9.20 -0.74 6.05
C GLY A 178 -10.09 -1.61 6.93
N PRO A 179 -10.00 -1.55 8.28
CA PRO A 179 -10.83 -2.38 9.14
C PRO A 179 -12.32 -2.10 8.94
N GLU A 180 -13.15 -3.10 9.18
CA GLU A 180 -14.60 -2.97 9.10
C GLU A 180 -15.12 -2.06 10.20
N THR A 181 -15.72 -0.92 9.83
CA THR A 181 -16.32 0.00 10.79
C THR A 181 -17.67 0.50 10.33
N PHE A 182 -18.62 0.57 11.26
CA PHE A 182 -19.83 1.33 11.07
C PHE A 182 -19.52 2.82 11.26
N ARG A 183 -19.56 3.60 10.18
CA ARG A 183 -19.33 5.04 10.24
C ARG A 183 -20.49 5.79 9.61
N ARG A 184 -20.96 6.82 10.30
CA ARG A 184 -21.88 7.79 9.71
C ARG A 184 -21.17 8.52 8.57
N TYR A 185 -21.85 8.74 7.47
CA TYR A 185 -21.34 9.49 6.33
C TYR A 185 -22.23 10.72 6.05
N LYS A 186 -21.67 11.72 5.40
CA LYS A 186 -22.43 12.91 4.96
C LYS A 186 -23.34 12.50 3.80
N LYS A 187 -24.65 12.83 3.90
CA LYS A 187 -25.65 12.54 2.84
C LYS A 187 -25.54 13.57 1.70
N THR A 188 -24.33 13.68 1.11
CA THR A 188 -24.02 14.47 -0.08
C THR A 188 -23.52 13.54 -1.18
N ILE A 189 -23.57 13.95 -2.46
CA ILE A 189 -23.05 13.16 -3.58
C ILE A 189 -21.62 12.67 -3.28
N ARG A 190 -20.74 13.58 -2.86
CA ARG A 190 -19.38 13.24 -2.47
C ARG A 190 -19.32 12.24 -1.32
N GLY A 191 -20.11 12.46 -0.25
CA GLY A 191 -20.13 11.58 0.92
C GLY A 191 -20.66 10.18 0.60
N VAL A 192 -21.64 10.06 -0.30
CA VAL A 192 -22.13 8.78 -0.81
C VAL A 192 -21.06 8.09 -1.64
N ALA A 193 -20.43 8.80 -2.57
CA ALA A 193 -19.33 8.26 -3.38
C ALA A 193 -18.18 7.74 -2.51
N GLU A 194 -17.65 8.56 -1.57
CA GLU A 194 -16.60 8.16 -0.64
C GLU A 194 -17.00 6.93 0.19
N ARG A 195 -18.25 6.85 0.61
CA ARG A 195 -18.75 5.69 1.36
C ARG A 195 -18.86 4.44 0.50
N SER A 196 -19.35 4.56 -0.71
CA SER A 196 -19.44 3.44 -1.67
C SER A 196 -18.07 2.86 -1.98
N TRP A 197 -17.06 3.70 -2.21
CA TRP A 197 -15.68 3.28 -2.38
C TRP A 197 -15.15 2.51 -1.18
N GLN A 198 -15.35 3.04 0.03
CA GLN A 198 -14.93 2.36 1.25
C GLN A 198 -15.57 0.98 1.41
N LEU A 199 -16.82 0.80 0.99
CA LEU A 199 -17.51 -0.48 1.05
C LEU A 199 -16.93 -1.49 0.06
N VAL A 200 -16.67 -1.07 -1.19
CA VAL A 200 -16.01 -1.90 -2.20
C VAL A 200 -14.64 -2.37 -1.71
N PHE A 201 -13.79 -1.45 -1.26
CA PHE A 201 -12.44 -1.77 -0.77
C PHE A 201 -12.42 -2.74 0.41
N ARG A 202 -13.45 -2.69 1.26
CA ARG A 202 -13.56 -3.59 2.42
C ARG A 202 -14.02 -4.99 2.04
N GLN A 203 -15.01 -5.07 1.16
CA GLN A 203 -15.59 -6.36 0.77
C GLN A 203 -14.54 -7.29 0.17
N ASN A 204 -13.59 -6.76 -0.58
CA ASN A 204 -12.55 -7.56 -1.24
C ASN A 204 -11.35 -7.92 -0.35
N THR A 205 -11.34 -7.53 0.94
CA THR A 205 -10.25 -7.87 1.87
C THR A 205 -10.50 -9.16 2.67
N ARG A 206 -11.71 -9.70 2.63
CA ARG A 206 -12.10 -10.80 3.51
C ARG A 206 -11.28 -12.06 3.30
N ILE A 207 -11.16 -12.51 2.06
CA ILE A 207 -10.39 -13.73 1.71
C ILE A 207 -8.92 -13.56 2.10
N ASP A 208 -8.35 -12.39 1.85
CA ASP A 208 -6.96 -12.09 2.18
C ASP A 208 -6.69 -12.14 3.69
N LYS A 209 -7.66 -11.71 4.51
CA LYS A 209 -7.56 -11.82 5.98
C LYS A 209 -7.53 -13.27 6.46
N GLU A 210 -8.32 -14.14 5.83
CA GLU A 210 -8.46 -15.54 6.21
C GLU A 210 -7.20 -16.37 5.91
N VAL A 211 -6.41 -15.97 4.91
CA VAL A 211 -5.19 -16.70 4.47
C VAL A 211 -3.89 -16.07 4.97
N CYS A 212 -3.98 -15.04 5.77
CA CYS A 212 -2.85 -14.35 6.39
C CYS A 212 -2.39 -15.09 7.65
N ASP A 213 -1.09 -15.36 7.80
CA ASP A 213 -0.56 -16.02 9.02
C ASP A 213 -0.52 -15.06 10.21
N LEU A 214 -0.25 -13.77 9.97
CA LEU A 214 -0.31 -12.71 10.97
C LEU A 214 -1.00 -11.48 10.40
N LEU A 215 -2.18 -11.15 10.90
CA LEU A 215 -2.93 -9.96 10.51
C LEU A 215 -2.71 -8.81 11.50
N LEU A 216 -2.14 -7.72 10.99
CA LEU A 216 -2.04 -6.44 11.71
C LEU A 216 -3.16 -5.51 11.25
N GLU A 217 -4.11 -5.26 12.13
CA GLU A 217 -5.26 -4.39 11.88
C GLU A 217 -5.62 -3.60 13.14
N THR A 218 -6.05 -2.35 12.99
CA THR A 218 -6.54 -1.55 14.11
C THR A 218 -7.64 -0.58 13.70
N PHE A 219 -8.71 -0.52 14.49
CA PHE A 219 -9.80 0.44 14.28
C PHE A 219 -9.37 1.90 14.51
N LYS A 220 -8.27 2.13 15.24
CA LYS A 220 -7.78 3.47 15.57
C LYS A 220 -7.39 4.29 14.32
N VAL A 221 -7.00 3.64 13.22
CA VAL A 221 -6.69 4.31 11.94
C VAL A 221 -7.91 4.96 11.29
N THR A 222 -9.13 4.54 11.67
CA THR A 222 -10.36 5.02 11.00
C THR A 222 -10.74 6.45 11.36
N LYS A 223 -10.18 7.00 12.43
CA LYS A 223 -10.43 8.39 12.83
C LYS A 223 -9.82 9.43 11.89
N TYR A 224 -8.76 9.04 11.14
CA TYR A 224 -8.04 9.95 10.26
C TYR A 224 -8.73 10.10 8.90
N GLY A 225 -8.81 11.34 8.42
CA GLY A 225 -9.32 11.68 7.09
C GLY A 225 -8.37 11.23 5.98
N MET A 226 -8.88 11.13 4.76
CA MET A 226 -8.14 10.61 3.61
C MET A 226 -6.86 11.41 3.27
N PHE A 227 -6.84 12.72 3.54
CA PHE A 227 -5.77 13.66 3.15
C PHE A 227 -5.19 14.45 4.33
N GLU A 228 -5.30 13.93 5.54
CA GLU A 228 -4.89 14.61 6.79
C GLU A 228 -3.41 14.37 7.09
N VAL A 229 -2.51 14.98 6.31
CA VAL A 229 -1.04 14.80 6.43
C VAL A 229 -0.50 15.24 7.81
N SER A 230 -1.15 16.20 8.47
CA SER A 230 -0.78 16.66 9.83
C SER A 230 -0.75 15.53 10.87
N SER A 231 -1.47 14.45 10.63
CA SER A 231 -1.54 13.27 11.50
C SER A 231 -0.52 12.18 11.15
N ALA A 232 0.36 12.39 10.18
CA ALA A 232 1.30 11.37 9.68
C ALA A 232 2.14 10.72 10.79
N ALA A 233 2.73 11.52 11.69
CA ALA A 233 3.55 11.04 12.80
C ALA A 233 2.73 10.20 13.80
N GLU A 234 1.50 10.62 14.10
CA GLU A 234 0.61 9.87 14.99
C GLU A 234 0.21 8.53 14.37
N ILE A 235 -0.05 8.52 13.05
CA ILE A 235 -0.41 7.31 12.30
C ILE A 235 0.77 6.34 12.25
N MET A 236 2.01 6.82 12.00
CA MET A 236 3.21 6.00 12.03
C MET A 236 3.42 5.37 13.42
N ALA A 237 3.35 6.17 14.48
CA ALA A 237 3.44 5.67 15.86
C ALA A 237 2.34 4.65 16.20
N LEU A 238 1.15 4.76 15.59
CA LEU A 238 0.09 3.77 15.75
C LEU A 238 0.45 2.45 15.10
N GLY A 239 1.02 2.46 13.89
CA GLY A 239 1.52 1.28 13.18
C GLY A 239 2.62 0.58 13.98
N TYR A 240 3.58 1.33 14.50
CA TYR A 240 4.65 0.81 15.35
C TYR A 240 4.11 0.08 16.59
N ARG A 241 3.21 0.71 17.36
CA ARG A 241 2.58 0.07 18.52
C ARG A 241 1.74 -1.16 18.16
N MET A 242 1.14 -1.19 16.98
CA MET A 242 0.40 -2.34 16.48
C MET A 242 1.36 -3.50 16.22
N ALA A 243 2.48 -3.27 15.58
CA ALA A 243 3.53 -4.26 15.32
C ALA A 243 4.14 -4.79 16.62
N GLN A 244 4.53 -3.92 17.54
CA GLN A 244 5.09 -4.28 18.84
C GLN A 244 4.21 -5.21 19.69
N ARG A 245 2.89 -5.17 19.47
CA ARG A 245 1.91 -6.01 20.20
C ARG A 245 1.43 -7.24 19.42
N SER A 246 1.98 -7.45 18.24
CA SER A 246 1.48 -8.48 17.33
C SER A 246 2.03 -9.87 17.59
N GLY A 247 3.17 -9.97 18.28
CA GLY A 247 3.92 -11.21 18.43
C GLY A 247 4.68 -11.62 17.16
N MET A 248 4.98 -10.67 16.27
CA MET A 248 5.69 -10.98 15.01
C MET A 248 7.12 -11.47 15.22
N GLU A 249 7.67 -11.37 16.43
CA GLU A 249 8.95 -11.95 16.82
C GLU A 249 9.00 -13.47 16.62
N HIS A 250 7.84 -14.14 16.68
CA HIS A 250 7.71 -15.57 16.40
C HIS A 250 7.99 -15.95 14.94
N PHE A 251 8.08 -14.97 14.04
CA PHE A 251 8.46 -15.16 12.64
C PHE A 251 9.96 -15.06 12.41
N LEU A 252 10.74 -14.65 13.43
CA LEU A 252 12.20 -14.69 13.34
C LEU A 252 12.72 -16.12 13.20
N PRO A 253 13.80 -16.33 12.45
CA PRO A 253 14.47 -17.64 12.41
C PRO A 253 14.85 -18.07 13.83
N ILE A 254 14.59 -19.32 14.18
CA ILE A 254 15.05 -19.88 15.44
C ILE A 254 16.59 -19.83 15.39
N GLN A 255 17.19 -19.00 16.22
CA GLN A 255 18.63 -19.07 16.44
C GLN A 255 18.92 -20.34 17.20
N LEU A 256 19.45 -21.37 16.50
CA LEU A 256 20.04 -22.50 17.19
C LEU A 256 21.22 -22.01 18.02
N PRO A 257 21.37 -22.45 19.28
CA PRO A 257 22.56 -22.10 20.05
C PRO A 257 23.80 -22.52 19.26
N THR A 258 24.71 -21.59 19.04
CA THR A 258 26.04 -21.89 18.53
C THR A 258 26.75 -22.75 19.59
N GLU A 259 27.06 -24.00 19.26
CA GLU A 259 27.89 -24.89 20.06
C GLU A 259 29.31 -24.33 20.23
#